data_4f45fbbd00344d2d62fd0d4cfa4ca208
#
_entry.id   4f45fbbd00344d2d62fd0d4cfa4ca208
#
_cell.length_a   1.000
_cell.length_b   1.000
_cell.length_c   1.000
_cell.angle_alpha   90.00
_cell.angle_beta   90.00
_cell.angle_gamma   90.00
#
_symmetry.space_group_name_H-M   'P 1'
#
loop_
_entity.id
_entity.type
_entity.pdbx_description
1 polymer ?
#
loop_
_entity_poly.entity_id
_entity_poly.type
_entity_poly.pdbx_seq_one_letter_code
_entity_poly.pdbx_strand_id
1 'polypeptide(L)'
;MMRTVAKAAVPTLACLTTAQAAPAIDADAPFDRPLQAQHVSLGPSPYSPGQNGDVRCYTYPEFVVKEVDRIEVADDQISIFPLPSPAERPSCRAANQPDGKIVPNDTWSGYFVGVKANYVFVSAADGTNQGMGVAVFRHNNAARLLFQNSMKLDHDRIQLRSISDDVAHLQLNYTRLCVAPCSAQTDGAACWTRIVADTHLPATPLPDCAASYRSARQELATARCEAQSHPGDATCLVHEMQLLADDDKTPSVIGYDLEVVPQPSGPQMTTTNAAGSCWPAD
;
A
#
# COMPACT_ATOMS: atom_id res chain seq x y z
N MET A 1 -23.18 -60.40 -44.58
CA MET A 1 -23.55 -59.19 -43.80
C MET A 1 -22.33 -58.63 -43.12
N MET A 2 -21.70 -57.61 -43.74
CA MET A 2 -20.55 -56.92 -43.21
C MET A 2 -21.02 -55.66 -42.44
N ARG A 3 -20.69 -55.58 -41.14
CA ARG A 3 -20.96 -54.39 -40.31
C ARG A 3 -19.76 -53.46 -40.37
N THR A 4 -19.97 -52.29 -40.94
CA THR A 4 -18.99 -51.19 -40.96
C THR A 4 -19.02 -50.49 -39.63
N VAL A 5 -17.89 -50.42 -38.91
CA VAL A 5 -17.73 -49.69 -37.66
C VAL A 5 -17.22 -48.29 -38.02
N ALA A 6 -18.04 -47.27 -37.76
CA ALA A 6 -17.66 -45.86 -37.90
C ALA A 6 -16.82 -45.42 -36.72
N LYS A 7 -15.58 -44.96 -36.98
CA LYS A 7 -14.73 -44.31 -36.01
C LYS A 7 -15.20 -42.87 -35.80
N ALA A 8 -15.67 -42.55 -34.59
CA ALA A 8 -15.94 -41.20 -34.18
C ALA A 8 -14.62 -40.46 -33.86
N ALA A 9 -14.37 -39.36 -34.55
CA ALA A 9 -13.26 -38.45 -34.26
C ALA A 9 -13.67 -37.56 -33.10
N VAL A 10 -12.85 -37.59 -32.01
CA VAL A 10 -13.00 -36.69 -30.88
C VAL A 10 -12.30 -35.37 -31.21
N PRO A 11 -12.97 -34.22 -31.18
CA PRO A 11 -12.32 -32.94 -31.39
C PRO A 11 -11.46 -32.58 -30.17
N THR A 12 -10.17 -32.41 -30.37
CA THR A 12 -9.25 -31.88 -29.38
C THR A 12 -9.51 -30.39 -29.22
N LEU A 13 -10.13 -30.00 -28.10
CA LEU A 13 -10.32 -28.61 -27.75
C LEU A 13 -8.96 -28.04 -27.33
N ALA A 14 -8.33 -27.26 -28.18
CA ALA A 14 -7.15 -26.47 -27.83
C ALA A 14 -7.59 -25.30 -26.93
N CYS A 15 -7.30 -25.40 -25.62
CA CYS A 15 -7.40 -24.28 -24.69
C CYS A 15 -6.38 -23.20 -25.10
N LEU A 16 -6.85 -22.19 -25.84
CA LEU A 16 -6.11 -20.95 -26.02
C LEU A 16 -6.11 -20.20 -24.69
N THR A 17 -5.05 -20.34 -23.91
CA THR A 17 -4.77 -19.49 -22.78
C THR A 17 -4.42 -18.10 -23.31
N THR A 18 -5.37 -17.20 -23.32
CA THR A 18 -5.10 -15.77 -23.52
C THR A 18 -4.31 -15.30 -22.32
N ALA A 19 -3.01 -15.05 -22.52
CA ALA A 19 -2.19 -14.33 -21.54
C ALA A 19 -2.80 -12.93 -21.41
N GLN A 20 -3.57 -12.71 -20.35
CA GLN A 20 -4.04 -11.38 -19.98
C GLN A 20 -2.81 -10.56 -19.60
N ALA A 21 -2.60 -9.44 -20.29
CA ALA A 21 -1.52 -8.52 -19.95
C ALA A 21 -1.69 -8.07 -18.48
N ALA A 22 -0.65 -8.23 -17.68
CA ALA A 22 -0.61 -7.68 -16.35
C ALA A 22 -0.94 -6.17 -16.40
N PRO A 23 -1.62 -5.60 -15.38
CA PRO A 23 -1.91 -4.19 -15.35
C PRO A 23 -0.62 -3.42 -15.58
N ALA A 24 -0.65 -2.46 -16.51
CA ALA A 24 0.50 -1.66 -16.87
C ALA A 24 1.01 -0.93 -15.62
N ILE A 25 2.20 -1.29 -15.15
CA ILE A 25 2.92 -0.52 -14.15
C ILE A 25 3.18 0.85 -14.79
N ASP A 26 2.71 1.90 -14.13
CA ASP A 26 2.72 3.27 -14.64
C ASP A 26 4.14 3.68 -15.06
N ALA A 27 4.27 4.32 -16.21
CA ALA A 27 5.57 4.71 -16.76
C ALA A 27 6.34 5.71 -15.87
N ASP A 28 5.60 6.42 -14.99
CA ASP A 28 6.13 7.41 -14.04
C ASP A 28 6.35 6.84 -12.63
N ALA A 29 6.10 5.53 -12.43
CA ALA A 29 6.35 4.92 -11.12
C ALA A 29 7.86 4.97 -10.80
N PRO A 30 8.24 5.32 -9.55
CA PRO A 30 9.64 5.40 -9.13
C PRO A 30 10.33 4.02 -9.07
N PHE A 31 9.60 2.95 -9.38
CA PHE A 31 10.04 1.56 -9.28
C PHE A 31 10.63 1.01 -10.58
N ASP A 32 11.51 0.03 -10.43
CA ASP A 32 12.12 -0.69 -11.54
C ASP A 32 11.07 -1.56 -12.24
N ARG A 33 11.14 -1.62 -13.58
CA ARG A 33 10.25 -2.48 -14.36
C ARG A 33 10.71 -3.94 -14.27
N PRO A 34 9.80 -4.88 -14.00
CA PRO A 34 10.14 -6.30 -14.08
C PRO A 34 10.47 -6.68 -15.54
N LEU A 35 11.42 -7.61 -15.71
CA LEU A 35 11.73 -8.21 -17.01
C LEU A 35 10.53 -8.99 -17.57
N GLN A 36 9.74 -9.57 -16.66
CA GLN A 36 8.52 -10.30 -16.99
C GLN A 36 7.54 -10.21 -15.83
N ALA A 37 6.26 -10.00 -16.15
CA ALA A 37 5.15 -10.17 -15.23
C ALA A 37 4.27 -11.32 -15.72
N GLN A 38 3.86 -12.19 -14.80
CA GLN A 38 2.94 -13.31 -15.04
C GLN A 38 1.78 -13.22 -14.06
N HIS A 39 0.60 -13.57 -14.55
CA HIS A 39 -0.62 -13.61 -13.77
C HIS A 39 -1.31 -14.94 -14.01
N VAL A 40 -1.68 -15.66 -12.94
CA VAL A 40 -2.36 -16.95 -13.00
C VAL A 40 -3.55 -16.92 -12.06
N SER A 41 -4.75 -17.12 -12.58
CA SER A 41 -5.95 -17.20 -11.74
C SER A 41 -5.98 -18.53 -10.97
N LEU A 42 -6.34 -18.44 -9.69
CA LEU A 42 -6.56 -19.59 -8.80
C LEU A 42 -8.00 -20.10 -8.87
N GLY A 43 -8.87 -19.42 -9.63
CA GLY A 43 -10.31 -19.72 -9.67
C GLY A 43 -11.07 -18.99 -8.55
N PRO A 44 -12.40 -19.27 -8.42
CA PRO A 44 -13.28 -18.58 -7.50
C PRO A 44 -12.79 -18.70 -6.05
N SER A 45 -12.79 -17.58 -5.35
CA SER A 45 -12.49 -17.56 -3.91
C SER A 45 -13.65 -18.19 -3.12
N PRO A 46 -13.36 -19.11 -2.17
CA PRO A 46 -14.38 -19.63 -1.28
C PRO A 46 -14.90 -18.59 -0.27
N TYR A 47 -14.17 -17.48 -0.07
CA TYR A 47 -14.48 -16.45 0.91
C TYR A 47 -15.21 -15.24 0.30
N SER A 48 -15.06 -15.02 -1.00
CA SER A 48 -15.66 -13.87 -1.69
C SER A 48 -16.33 -14.31 -2.99
N PRO A 49 -17.64 -14.62 -2.96
CA PRO A 49 -18.38 -15.05 -4.15
C PRO A 49 -18.27 -14.04 -5.29
N GLY A 50 -17.90 -14.53 -6.48
CA GLY A 50 -17.75 -13.70 -7.68
C GLY A 50 -16.35 -13.09 -7.87
N GLN A 51 -15.42 -13.29 -6.95
CA GLN A 51 -14.02 -12.90 -7.09
C GLN A 51 -13.13 -14.14 -7.24
N ASN A 52 -12.04 -14.00 -7.99
CA ASN A 52 -11.05 -15.06 -8.18
C ASN A 52 -9.77 -14.69 -7.43
N GLY A 53 -9.20 -15.67 -6.74
CA GLY A 53 -7.83 -15.55 -6.27
C GLY A 53 -6.83 -15.56 -7.41
N ASP A 54 -5.67 -14.96 -7.19
CA ASP A 54 -4.63 -14.77 -8.20
C ASP A 54 -3.23 -15.11 -7.67
N VAL A 55 -2.36 -15.49 -8.59
CA VAL A 55 -0.90 -15.51 -8.37
C VAL A 55 -0.27 -14.55 -9.36
N ARG A 56 0.51 -13.62 -8.82
CA ARG A 56 1.28 -12.66 -9.62
C ARG A 56 2.75 -12.88 -9.40
N CYS A 57 3.53 -12.98 -10.47
CA CYS A 57 4.97 -13.17 -10.39
C CYS A 57 5.67 -12.10 -11.22
N TYR A 58 6.59 -11.40 -10.57
CA TYR A 58 7.37 -10.31 -11.15
C TYR A 58 8.85 -10.73 -11.16
N THR A 59 9.39 -10.94 -12.36
CA THR A 59 10.77 -11.37 -12.56
C THR A 59 11.68 -10.16 -12.75
N TYR A 60 12.69 -10.05 -11.91
CA TYR A 60 13.78 -9.08 -11.99
C TYR A 60 15.09 -9.77 -12.37
N PRO A 61 16.20 -9.08 -12.65
CA PRO A 61 17.45 -9.72 -13.08
C PRO A 61 18.00 -10.79 -12.13
N GLU A 62 17.86 -10.60 -10.81
CA GLU A 62 18.47 -11.43 -9.79
C GLU A 62 17.46 -12.21 -8.93
N PHE A 63 16.17 -11.90 -9.02
CA PHE A 63 15.13 -12.50 -8.18
C PHE A 63 13.74 -12.41 -8.79
N VAL A 64 12.81 -13.13 -8.20
CA VAL A 64 11.37 -13.05 -8.49
C VAL A 64 10.62 -12.67 -7.23
N VAL A 65 9.68 -11.75 -7.34
CA VAL A 65 8.67 -11.53 -6.33
C VAL A 65 7.40 -12.27 -6.75
N LYS A 66 6.87 -13.10 -5.87
CA LYS A 66 5.59 -13.78 -6.05
C LYS A 66 4.62 -13.31 -4.97
N GLU A 67 3.45 -12.91 -5.41
CA GLU A 67 2.30 -12.56 -4.60
C GLU A 67 1.20 -13.60 -4.83
N VAL A 68 0.61 -14.13 -3.78
CA VAL A 68 -0.51 -15.07 -3.83
C VAL A 68 -1.68 -14.41 -3.11
N ASP A 69 -2.61 -13.90 -3.89
CA ASP A 69 -3.85 -13.29 -3.42
C ASP A 69 -4.97 -14.34 -3.45
N ARG A 70 -5.45 -14.75 -2.27
CA ARG A 70 -6.57 -15.68 -2.16
C ARG A 70 -7.90 -15.01 -1.87
N ILE A 71 -7.90 -13.68 -1.74
CA ILE A 71 -9.08 -12.88 -1.37
C ILE A 71 -9.64 -13.33 0.00
N GLU A 72 -8.82 -13.91 0.81
CA GLU A 72 -9.05 -14.09 2.23
C GLU A 72 -8.62 -12.81 2.93
N VAL A 73 -9.34 -12.42 3.95
CA VAL A 73 -9.01 -11.20 4.69
C VAL A 73 -7.55 -11.25 5.13
N ALA A 74 -6.73 -10.37 4.53
CA ALA A 74 -5.34 -10.10 4.88
C ALA A 74 -4.34 -11.28 4.75
N ASP A 75 -4.56 -12.26 3.88
CA ASP A 75 -3.66 -13.42 3.74
C ASP A 75 -2.90 -13.46 2.41
N ASP A 76 -2.54 -12.31 1.85
CA ASP A 76 -1.67 -12.26 0.70
C ASP A 76 -0.26 -12.68 1.09
N GLN A 77 0.19 -13.77 0.50
CA GLN A 77 1.52 -14.29 0.73
C GLN A 77 2.50 -13.74 -0.29
N ILE A 78 3.42 -12.90 0.16
CA ILE A 78 4.53 -12.42 -0.66
C ILE A 78 5.76 -13.27 -0.41
N SER A 79 6.39 -13.72 -1.49
CA SER A 79 7.61 -14.52 -1.44
C SER A 79 8.66 -13.95 -2.39
N ILE A 80 9.91 -13.94 -1.97
CA ILE A 80 11.05 -13.46 -2.75
C ILE A 80 11.98 -14.66 -3.00
N PHE A 81 12.29 -14.94 -4.28
CA PHE A 81 13.16 -16.04 -4.69
C PHE A 81 14.40 -15.51 -5.39
N PRO A 82 15.59 -15.95 -5.03
CA PRO A 82 16.77 -15.68 -5.83
C PRO A 82 16.67 -16.39 -7.20
N LEU A 83 17.15 -15.72 -8.24
CA LEU A 83 17.35 -16.33 -9.56
C LEU A 83 18.84 -16.66 -9.71
N PRO A 84 19.23 -17.93 -9.63
CA PRO A 84 20.61 -18.33 -9.83
C PRO A 84 21.07 -18.11 -11.28
N SER A 85 20.15 -18.08 -12.23
CA SER A 85 20.39 -17.75 -13.63
C SER A 85 19.16 -17.10 -14.27
N PRO A 86 19.30 -16.07 -15.12
CA PRO A 86 18.19 -15.50 -15.88
C PRO A 86 17.47 -16.53 -16.80
N ALA A 87 18.11 -17.66 -17.09
CA ALA A 87 17.51 -18.75 -17.86
C ALA A 87 16.59 -19.64 -17.02
N GLU A 88 16.76 -19.67 -15.71
CA GLU A 88 15.95 -20.44 -14.78
C GLU A 88 14.77 -19.60 -14.29
N ARG A 89 13.69 -19.62 -15.06
CA ARG A 89 12.46 -18.93 -14.68
C ARG A 89 11.58 -19.86 -13.87
N PRO A 90 11.34 -19.57 -12.57
CA PRO A 90 10.41 -20.37 -11.79
C PRO A 90 9.01 -20.24 -12.39
N SER A 91 8.27 -21.36 -12.42
CA SER A 91 6.89 -21.30 -12.87
C SER A 91 6.05 -20.50 -11.86
N CYS A 92 5.24 -19.56 -12.36
CA CYS A 92 4.29 -18.83 -11.55
C CYS A 92 3.18 -19.77 -11.07
N ARG A 93 3.20 -20.18 -9.81
CA ARG A 93 2.21 -21.07 -9.17
C ARG A 93 2.00 -20.65 -7.72
N ALA A 94 0.83 -20.99 -7.17
CA ALA A 94 0.52 -20.77 -5.77
C ALA A 94 1.45 -21.54 -4.82
N ALA A 95 1.90 -22.74 -5.23
CA ALA A 95 2.79 -23.57 -4.40
C ALA A 95 4.09 -22.83 -4.03
N ASN A 96 4.49 -22.97 -2.78
CA ASN A 96 5.76 -22.43 -2.29
C ASN A 96 6.93 -23.13 -2.97
N GLN A 97 7.96 -22.38 -3.31
CA GLN A 97 9.20 -22.91 -3.82
C GLN A 97 10.20 -23.11 -2.66
N PRO A 98 11.05 -24.16 -2.70
CA PRO A 98 11.96 -24.47 -1.60
C PRO A 98 12.88 -23.32 -1.18
N ASP A 99 13.31 -22.51 -2.15
CA ASP A 99 14.26 -21.40 -1.93
C ASP A 99 13.58 -20.05 -1.73
N GLY A 100 12.25 -20.02 -1.75
CA GLY A 100 11.47 -18.81 -1.53
C GLY A 100 11.55 -18.36 -0.08
N LYS A 101 11.85 -17.08 0.13
CA LYS A 101 11.75 -16.44 1.43
C LYS A 101 10.41 -15.74 1.51
N ILE A 102 9.56 -16.23 2.39
CA ILE A 102 8.25 -15.66 2.64
C ILE A 102 8.44 -14.38 3.47
N VAL A 103 7.80 -13.30 3.04
CA VAL A 103 7.66 -12.11 3.89
C VAL A 103 6.80 -12.53 5.09
N PRO A 104 7.27 -12.37 6.34
CA PRO A 104 6.56 -12.89 7.51
C PRO A 104 5.19 -12.23 7.68
N ASN A 105 4.11 -13.01 7.60
CA ASN A 105 2.74 -12.52 7.79
C ASN A 105 2.45 -12.13 9.24
N ASP A 106 3.15 -12.71 10.21
CA ASP A 106 3.07 -12.36 11.63
C ASP A 106 3.63 -10.97 11.94
N THR A 107 4.49 -10.48 11.05
CA THR A 107 5.13 -9.16 11.17
C THR A 107 4.52 -8.16 10.20
N TRP A 108 4.06 -8.62 9.04
CA TRP A 108 3.54 -7.79 7.96
C TRP A 108 2.66 -8.59 7.00
N SER A 109 1.41 -8.13 6.80
CA SER A 109 0.54 -8.60 5.73
C SER A 109 0.18 -7.45 4.80
N GLY A 110 0.17 -7.69 3.49
CA GLY A 110 -0.18 -6.65 2.52
C GLY A 110 0.20 -7.01 1.10
N TYR A 111 0.20 -6.01 0.24
CA TYR A 111 0.34 -6.15 -1.21
C TYR A 111 1.71 -5.74 -1.70
N PHE A 112 2.18 -6.39 -2.75
CA PHE A 112 3.40 -5.98 -3.44
C PHE A 112 3.20 -4.64 -4.14
N VAL A 113 4.09 -3.67 -3.86
CA VAL A 113 4.05 -2.32 -4.43
C VAL A 113 5.04 -2.18 -5.58
N GLY A 114 6.25 -2.68 -5.41
CA GLY A 114 7.30 -2.54 -6.42
C GLY A 114 8.69 -2.89 -5.91
N VAL A 115 9.65 -2.77 -6.81
CA VAL A 115 11.07 -2.99 -6.53
C VAL A 115 11.85 -1.75 -6.94
N LYS A 116 12.86 -1.39 -6.13
CA LYS A 116 13.92 -0.47 -6.55
C LYS A 116 15.27 -1.07 -6.21
N ALA A 117 16.10 -1.31 -7.22
CA ALA A 117 17.37 -2.03 -7.08
C ALA A 117 17.20 -3.34 -6.28
N ASN A 118 17.76 -3.42 -5.07
CA ASN A 118 17.71 -4.60 -4.21
C ASN A 118 16.60 -4.55 -3.15
N TYR A 119 15.67 -3.59 -3.24
CA TYR A 119 14.66 -3.33 -2.22
C TYR A 119 13.26 -3.63 -2.73
N VAL A 120 12.52 -4.40 -1.95
CA VAL A 120 11.14 -4.80 -2.22
C VAL A 120 10.22 -4.04 -1.29
N PHE A 121 9.23 -3.38 -1.86
CA PHE A 121 8.25 -2.56 -1.16
C PHE A 121 6.92 -3.31 -1.07
N VAL A 122 6.36 -3.33 0.13
CA VAL A 122 5.08 -3.97 0.44
C VAL A 122 4.21 -2.96 1.18
N SER A 123 2.98 -2.74 0.74
CA SER A 123 2.00 -1.93 1.46
C SER A 123 1.21 -2.79 2.43
N ALA A 124 0.62 -2.19 3.47
CA ALA A 124 -0.41 -2.84 4.26
C ALA A 124 -1.65 -3.18 3.42
N ALA A 125 -2.48 -4.09 3.91
CA ALA A 125 -3.71 -4.48 3.24
C ALA A 125 -4.75 -3.35 3.21
N ASP A 126 -4.73 -2.50 4.22
CA ASP A 126 -5.61 -1.35 4.36
C ASP A 126 -4.85 -0.15 4.92
N GLY A 127 -5.38 1.02 4.66
CA GLY A 127 -4.86 2.30 5.15
C GLY A 127 -5.86 3.00 6.04
N THR A 128 -5.37 3.87 6.90
CA THR A 128 -6.18 4.74 7.74
C THR A 128 -5.67 6.17 7.68
N ASN A 129 -6.55 7.12 7.95
CA ASN A 129 -6.15 8.54 8.04
C ASN A 129 -5.44 9.06 6.78
N GLN A 130 -5.85 8.61 5.58
CA GLN A 130 -5.22 8.93 4.29
C GLN A 130 -3.77 8.41 4.17
N GLY A 131 -3.37 7.46 5.01
CA GLY A 131 -2.06 6.85 4.98
C GLY A 131 -2.10 5.35 4.78
N MET A 132 -1.02 4.82 4.22
CA MET A 132 -0.81 3.39 4.03
C MET A 132 0.46 2.99 4.76
N GLY A 133 0.39 1.92 5.54
CA GLY A 133 1.58 1.27 6.05
C GLY A 133 2.44 0.73 4.90
N VAL A 134 3.73 0.97 4.95
CA VAL A 134 4.71 0.46 3.97
C VAL A 134 5.87 -0.16 4.69
N ALA A 135 6.23 -1.36 4.26
CA ALA A 135 7.44 -2.06 4.70
C ALA A 135 8.41 -2.22 3.54
N VAL A 136 9.70 -2.12 3.83
CA VAL A 136 10.77 -2.29 2.85
C VAL A 136 11.66 -3.44 3.27
N PHE A 137 11.86 -4.38 2.36
CA PHE A 137 12.66 -5.58 2.53
C PHE A 137 13.86 -5.55 1.58
N ARG A 138 14.94 -6.23 1.95
CA ARG A 138 16.09 -6.43 1.08
C ARG A 138 16.08 -7.86 0.54
N HIS A 139 16.10 -8.03 -0.81
CA HIS A 139 15.95 -9.34 -1.44
C HIS A 139 17.09 -10.32 -1.10
N ASN A 140 18.33 -9.82 -0.98
CA ASN A 140 19.53 -10.66 -0.79
C ASN A 140 19.73 -11.16 0.66
N ASN A 141 18.93 -10.73 1.62
CA ASN A 141 19.03 -11.08 3.04
C ASN A 141 17.78 -11.78 3.57
N ALA A 142 17.28 -12.78 2.83
CA ALA A 142 16.15 -13.60 3.27
C ALA A 142 14.88 -12.79 3.57
N ALA A 143 14.58 -11.80 2.74
CA ALA A 143 13.47 -10.86 2.94
C ALA A 143 13.51 -10.14 4.31
N ARG A 144 14.70 -9.75 4.76
CA ARG A 144 14.84 -9.02 6.02
C ARG A 144 14.14 -7.66 5.93
N LEU A 145 13.23 -7.43 6.87
CA LEU A 145 12.63 -6.11 7.08
C LEU A 145 13.71 -5.09 7.43
N LEU A 146 13.79 -4.02 6.67
CA LEU A 146 14.72 -2.90 6.92
C LEU A 146 14.05 -1.80 7.74
N PHE A 147 12.85 -1.41 7.34
CA PHE A 147 12.02 -0.49 8.09
C PHE A 147 10.56 -0.60 7.64
N GLN A 148 9.67 -0.05 8.46
CA GLN A 148 8.25 0.15 8.15
C GLN A 148 7.82 1.55 8.58
N ASN A 149 6.86 2.13 7.86
CA ASN A 149 6.34 3.45 8.17
C ASN A 149 4.95 3.66 7.57
N SER A 150 4.25 4.72 7.97
CA SER A 150 3.02 5.15 7.33
C SER A 150 3.34 6.27 6.33
N MET A 151 2.96 6.05 5.07
CA MET A 151 3.17 7.00 3.97
C MET A 151 1.82 7.54 3.51
N LYS A 152 1.79 8.83 3.15
CA LYS A 152 0.59 9.44 2.57
C LYS A 152 0.24 8.78 1.25
N LEU A 153 -1.07 8.52 1.04
CA LEU A 153 -1.62 8.08 -0.25
C LEU A 153 -1.96 9.28 -1.14
N ASP A 154 -1.85 9.08 -2.43
CA ASP A 154 -2.42 9.92 -3.46
C ASP A 154 -3.21 9.01 -4.42
N HIS A 155 -4.54 9.18 -4.47
CA HIS A 155 -5.42 8.34 -5.28
C HIS A 155 -5.10 6.84 -5.14
N ASP A 156 -5.06 6.34 -3.89
CA ASP A 156 -4.77 4.93 -3.54
C ASP A 156 -3.34 4.47 -3.86
N ARG A 157 -2.42 5.38 -4.13
CA ARG A 157 -1.00 5.08 -4.39
C ARG A 157 -0.11 5.71 -3.34
N ILE A 158 0.95 4.99 -2.98
CA ILE A 158 1.99 5.50 -2.09
C ILE A 158 2.72 6.65 -2.77
N GLN A 159 2.69 7.84 -2.15
CA GLN A 159 3.45 8.99 -2.60
C GLN A 159 4.92 8.86 -2.23
N LEU A 160 5.71 8.25 -3.11
CA LEU A 160 7.16 8.37 -3.06
C LEU A 160 7.58 9.59 -3.90
N ARG A 161 8.12 10.61 -3.27
CA ARG A 161 8.57 11.82 -3.98
C ARG A 161 9.84 11.58 -4.78
N SER A 162 10.74 10.80 -4.25
CA SER A 162 11.93 10.33 -4.98
C SER A 162 12.48 9.04 -4.37
N ILE A 163 13.03 8.19 -5.23
CA ILE A 163 13.89 7.09 -4.83
C ILE A 163 15.18 7.28 -5.61
N SER A 164 16.28 7.55 -4.92
CA SER A 164 17.61 7.47 -5.53
C SER A 164 18.25 6.13 -5.20
N ASP A 165 18.84 5.51 -6.18
CA ASP A 165 19.69 4.33 -6.04
C ASP A 165 21.12 4.72 -6.42
N ASP A 166 21.81 5.37 -5.54
CA ASP A 166 23.26 5.20 -5.57
C ASP A 166 23.52 3.74 -5.13
N VAL A 167 24.34 3.00 -5.89
CA VAL A 167 24.54 1.53 -5.82
C VAL A 167 24.74 0.97 -4.40
N ALA A 168 25.00 1.83 -3.44
CA ALA A 168 25.18 1.49 -2.03
C ALA A 168 24.03 1.91 -1.11
N HIS A 169 23.21 2.91 -1.46
CA HIS A 169 22.30 3.53 -0.49
C HIS A 169 20.97 3.87 -1.15
N LEU A 170 19.89 3.21 -0.70
CA LEU A 170 18.53 3.62 -0.98
C LEU A 170 18.24 4.90 -0.20
N GLN A 171 17.80 5.96 -0.88
CA GLN A 171 17.30 7.18 -0.24
C GLN A 171 15.85 7.36 -0.65
N LEU A 172 14.97 7.47 0.33
CA LEU A 172 13.54 7.62 0.14
C LEU A 172 13.09 8.97 0.64
N ASN A 173 12.35 9.71 -0.18
CA ASN A 173 11.67 10.93 0.22
C ASN A 173 10.16 10.74 0.07
N TYR A 174 9.42 10.91 1.15
CA TYR A 174 7.97 10.77 1.17
C TYR A 174 7.33 11.60 2.27
N THR A 175 6.02 11.78 2.21
CA THR A 175 5.25 12.38 3.30
C THR A 175 4.87 11.29 4.29
N ARG A 176 5.41 11.36 5.51
CA ARG A 176 5.01 10.51 6.64
C ARG A 176 3.76 11.06 7.28
N LEU A 177 2.89 10.16 7.74
CA LEU A 177 1.73 10.50 8.55
C LEU A 177 1.95 10.04 10.00
N CYS A 178 1.55 10.88 10.92
CA CYS A 178 1.60 10.61 12.35
C CYS A 178 0.25 11.01 12.97
N VAL A 179 -0.41 10.08 13.66
CA VAL A 179 -1.59 10.39 14.47
C VAL A 179 -1.10 10.95 15.80
N ALA A 180 -1.46 12.19 16.08
CA ALA A 180 -1.10 12.85 17.33
C ALA A 180 -1.95 12.30 18.49
N PRO A 181 -1.45 12.32 19.73
CA PRO A 181 -2.22 11.93 20.91
C PRO A 181 -3.21 13.00 21.38
N CYS A 182 -3.44 14.05 20.60
CA CYS A 182 -4.24 15.24 20.93
C CYS A 182 -4.76 15.91 19.67
N SER A 183 -5.71 16.84 19.84
CA SER A 183 -6.20 17.67 18.73
C SER A 183 -5.36 18.96 18.63
N ALA A 184 -4.65 19.11 17.52
CA ALA A 184 -3.96 20.37 17.23
C ALA A 184 -4.93 21.53 16.97
N GLN A 185 -6.18 21.24 16.61
CA GLN A 185 -7.23 22.23 16.43
C GLN A 185 -7.70 22.86 17.74
N THR A 186 -7.91 22.05 18.80
CA THR A 186 -8.42 22.56 20.09
C THR A 186 -7.32 22.83 21.09
N ASP A 187 -6.30 21.98 21.16
CA ASP A 187 -5.22 22.06 22.15
C ASP A 187 -4.05 22.93 21.68
N GLY A 188 -4.05 23.31 20.41
CA GLY A 188 -3.13 24.29 19.81
C GLY A 188 -1.66 24.02 20.11
N ALA A 189 -1.00 25.02 20.73
CA ALA A 189 0.43 24.97 21.01
C ALA A 189 0.84 23.84 21.97
N ALA A 190 -0.03 23.42 22.90
CA ALA A 190 0.26 22.34 23.83
C ALA A 190 0.36 20.98 23.12
N CYS A 191 -0.59 20.73 22.18
CA CYS A 191 -0.54 19.54 21.31
C CYS A 191 0.68 19.59 20.39
N TRP A 192 0.95 20.73 19.75
CA TRP A 192 2.08 20.90 18.85
C TRP A 192 3.42 20.60 19.51
N THR A 193 3.60 21.06 20.76
CA THR A 193 4.83 20.76 21.53
C THR A 193 5.05 19.28 21.70
N ARG A 194 3.99 18.49 21.95
CA ARG A 194 4.09 17.01 22.02
C ARG A 194 4.44 16.40 20.68
N ILE A 195 3.74 16.84 19.62
CA ILE A 195 4.00 16.34 18.25
C ILE A 195 5.46 16.55 17.86
N VAL A 196 5.99 17.76 18.08
CA VAL A 196 7.38 18.10 17.77
C VAL A 196 8.36 17.23 18.57
N ALA A 197 8.08 16.98 19.83
CA ALA A 197 8.92 16.12 20.67
C ALA A 197 8.93 14.67 20.18
N ASP A 198 7.75 14.11 19.86
CA ASP A 198 7.59 12.70 19.47
C ASP A 198 8.09 12.42 18.05
N THR A 199 7.97 13.39 17.15
CA THR A 199 8.33 13.22 15.73
C THR A 199 9.70 13.79 15.38
N HIS A 200 10.35 14.50 16.33
CA HIS A 200 11.59 15.25 16.10
C HIS A 200 11.51 16.27 14.97
N LEU A 201 10.31 16.81 14.73
CA LEU A 201 10.12 17.88 13.77
C LEU A 201 10.91 19.14 14.18
N PRO A 202 11.39 19.93 13.21
CA PRO A 202 11.93 21.25 13.52
C PRO A 202 10.89 22.09 14.30
N ALA A 203 11.35 22.94 15.19
CA ALA A 203 10.49 23.87 15.93
C ALA A 203 9.93 24.92 14.96
N THR A 204 8.86 24.59 14.29
CA THR A 204 8.14 25.41 13.30
C THR A 204 6.76 25.76 13.82
N PRO A 205 6.09 26.77 13.24
CA PRO A 205 4.71 27.07 13.59
C PRO A 205 3.79 25.85 13.36
N LEU A 206 2.78 25.74 14.22
CA LEU A 206 1.68 24.78 14.01
C LEU A 206 1.07 24.98 12.62
N PRO A 207 0.85 23.92 11.83
CA PRO A 207 0.12 24.02 10.58
C PRO A 207 -1.33 24.44 10.83
N ASP A 208 -1.94 25.12 9.85
CA ASP A 208 -3.37 25.48 9.94
C ASP A 208 -4.23 24.22 9.81
N CYS A 209 -4.80 23.78 10.92
CA CYS A 209 -5.72 22.64 10.98
C CYS A 209 -7.19 23.07 10.77
N ALA A 210 -7.52 24.36 10.95
CA ALA A 210 -8.91 24.80 11.00
C ALA A 210 -9.69 24.55 9.72
N ALA A 211 -9.04 24.74 8.56
CA ALA A 211 -9.67 24.52 7.26
C ALA A 211 -10.05 23.06 7.04
N SER A 212 -9.12 22.12 7.31
CA SER A 212 -9.33 20.69 7.10
C SER A 212 -10.36 20.11 8.10
N TYR A 213 -10.31 20.52 9.36
CA TYR A 213 -11.34 20.13 10.35
C TYR A 213 -12.73 20.60 9.95
N ARG A 214 -12.85 21.82 9.42
CA ARG A 214 -14.12 22.34 8.92
C ARG A 214 -14.61 21.56 7.70
N SER A 215 -13.72 21.23 6.75
CA SER A 215 -14.06 20.45 5.56
C SER A 215 -14.55 19.06 5.95
N ALA A 216 -13.80 18.34 6.80
CA ALA A 216 -14.17 17.01 7.26
C ALA A 216 -15.54 17.01 7.95
N ARG A 217 -15.79 17.99 8.83
CA ARG A 217 -17.09 18.15 9.48
C ARG A 217 -18.20 18.41 8.48
N GLN A 218 -17.97 19.25 7.48
CA GLN A 218 -18.96 19.53 6.44
C GLN A 218 -19.27 18.31 5.59
N GLU A 219 -18.26 17.53 5.22
CA GLU A 219 -18.43 16.27 4.47
C GLU A 219 -19.26 15.26 5.25
N LEU A 220 -18.96 15.07 6.54
CA LEU A 220 -19.71 14.16 7.42
C LEU A 220 -21.17 14.65 7.63
N ALA A 221 -21.37 15.94 7.84
CA ALA A 221 -22.72 16.51 7.96
C ALA A 221 -23.53 16.31 6.68
N THR A 222 -22.90 16.51 5.52
CA THR A 222 -23.54 16.27 4.22
C THR A 222 -23.96 14.81 4.07
N ALA A 223 -23.04 13.87 4.35
CA ALA A 223 -23.33 12.44 4.27
C ALA A 223 -24.47 12.01 5.22
N ARG A 224 -24.54 12.58 6.44
CA ARG A 224 -25.65 12.32 7.38
C ARG A 224 -26.98 12.86 6.86
N CYS A 225 -27.01 14.05 6.29
CA CYS A 225 -28.23 14.60 5.70
C CYS A 225 -28.70 13.76 4.50
N GLU A 226 -27.80 13.31 3.65
CA GLU A 226 -28.13 12.41 2.54
C GLU A 226 -28.71 11.08 3.03
N ALA A 227 -28.11 10.47 4.07
CA ALA A 227 -28.60 9.24 4.68
C ALA A 227 -30.00 9.40 5.32
N GLN A 228 -30.35 10.59 5.80
CA GLN A 228 -31.68 10.95 6.31
C GLN A 228 -32.68 11.34 5.20
N SER A 229 -32.33 11.21 3.94
CA SER A 229 -33.13 11.60 2.78
C SER A 229 -33.39 13.11 2.66
N HIS A 230 -32.44 13.92 3.13
CA HIS A 230 -32.48 15.38 3.06
C HIS A 230 -31.29 15.96 2.26
N PRO A 231 -31.04 15.47 1.03
CA PRO A 231 -29.88 15.90 0.25
C PRO A 231 -30.00 17.41 -0.09
N GLY A 232 -28.94 18.16 0.23
CA GLY A 232 -28.87 19.60 -0.06
C GLY A 232 -29.73 20.49 0.84
N ASP A 233 -30.36 19.96 1.89
CA ASP A 233 -31.13 20.77 2.85
C ASP A 233 -30.17 21.58 3.77
N ALA A 234 -30.18 22.90 3.60
CA ALA A 234 -29.33 23.79 4.38
C ALA A 234 -29.65 23.74 5.89
N THR A 235 -30.91 23.50 6.27
CA THR A 235 -31.31 23.40 7.68
C THR A 235 -30.75 22.13 8.32
N CYS A 236 -30.83 21.02 7.61
CA CYS A 236 -30.19 19.77 8.02
C CYS A 236 -28.68 19.95 8.19
N LEU A 237 -28.04 20.55 7.20
CA LEU A 237 -26.58 20.75 7.22
C LEU A 237 -26.14 21.61 8.43
N VAL A 238 -26.82 22.70 8.70
CA VAL A 238 -26.54 23.57 9.87
C VAL A 238 -26.70 22.78 11.17
N HIS A 239 -27.76 21.98 11.28
CA HIS A 239 -28.03 21.18 12.46
C HIS A 239 -26.93 20.11 12.68
N GLU A 240 -26.60 19.32 11.64
CA GLU A 240 -25.57 18.31 11.72
C GLU A 240 -24.18 18.92 12.01
N MET A 241 -23.85 20.05 11.41
CA MET A 241 -22.60 20.79 11.70
C MET A 241 -22.51 21.20 13.18
N GLN A 242 -23.63 21.56 13.82
CA GLN A 242 -23.64 21.86 15.25
C GLN A 242 -23.46 20.61 16.11
N LEU A 243 -24.10 19.50 15.74
CA LEU A 243 -23.92 18.21 16.45
C LEU A 243 -22.48 17.69 16.38
N LEU A 244 -21.79 17.97 15.29
CA LEU A 244 -20.40 17.58 15.03
C LEU A 244 -19.36 18.59 15.59
N ALA A 245 -19.77 19.60 16.34
CA ALA A 245 -18.85 20.61 16.88
C ALA A 245 -17.78 20.01 17.82
N ASP A 246 -18.11 18.91 18.51
CA ASP A 246 -17.17 18.20 19.38
C ASP A 246 -16.10 17.38 18.62
N ASP A 247 -16.28 17.17 17.31
CA ASP A 247 -15.32 16.44 16.47
C ASP A 247 -14.00 17.24 16.33
N ASP A 248 -14.00 18.54 16.62
CA ASP A 248 -12.77 19.33 16.70
C ASP A 248 -11.80 18.84 17.80
N LYS A 249 -12.27 18.01 18.75
CA LYS A 249 -11.46 17.36 19.78
C LYS A 249 -10.80 16.07 19.29
N THR A 250 -11.18 15.59 18.10
CA THR A 250 -10.56 14.38 17.50
C THR A 250 -9.05 14.59 17.34
N PRO A 251 -8.24 13.57 17.66
CA PRO A 251 -6.80 13.62 17.45
C PRO A 251 -6.44 14.09 16.04
N SER A 252 -5.34 14.81 15.92
CA SER A 252 -4.89 15.30 14.62
C SER A 252 -3.98 14.29 13.93
N VAL A 253 -4.12 14.19 12.61
CA VAL A 253 -3.12 13.58 11.75
C VAL A 253 -2.23 14.66 11.18
N ILE A 254 -0.92 14.47 11.33
CA ILE A 254 0.09 15.41 10.86
C ILE A 254 0.89 14.76 9.72
N GLY A 255 0.89 15.41 8.55
CA GLY A 255 1.73 15.03 7.43
C GLY A 255 3.00 15.87 7.38
N TYR A 256 4.15 15.23 7.30
CA TYR A 256 5.45 15.88 7.17
C TYR A 256 6.41 15.11 6.28
N ASP A 257 7.35 15.82 5.66
CA ASP A 257 8.30 15.23 4.75
C ASP A 257 9.45 14.57 5.50
N LEU A 258 9.75 13.35 5.10
CA LEU A 258 10.79 12.52 5.68
C LEU A 258 11.72 12.00 4.59
N GLU A 259 13.01 12.15 4.85
CA GLU A 259 14.07 11.44 4.14
C GLU A 259 14.49 10.22 4.97
N VAL A 260 14.54 9.05 4.34
CA VAL A 260 14.98 7.81 4.96
C VAL A 260 16.11 7.20 4.17
N VAL A 261 17.21 6.91 4.86
CA VAL A 261 18.35 6.16 4.35
C VAL A 261 18.44 4.85 5.14
N PRO A 262 18.04 3.70 4.59
CA PRO A 262 18.18 2.42 5.26
C PRO A 262 19.66 2.07 5.46
N GLN A 263 20.04 1.78 6.70
CA GLN A 263 21.39 1.36 7.05
C GLN A 263 21.38 -0.02 7.73
N PRO A 264 22.49 -0.74 7.76
CA PRO A 264 22.58 -2.04 8.45
C PRO A 264 22.25 -1.96 9.95
N SER A 265 22.53 -0.82 10.57
CA SER A 265 22.25 -0.54 11.99
C SER A 265 20.81 -0.11 12.27
N GLY A 266 20.02 0.13 11.24
CA GLY A 266 18.67 0.68 11.29
C GLY A 266 18.52 1.91 10.39
N PRO A 267 17.29 2.32 10.04
CA PRO A 267 17.08 3.45 9.15
C PRO A 267 17.53 4.76 9.80
N GLN A 268 18.31 5.54 9.07
CA GLN A 268 18.53 6.94 9.40
C GLN A 268 17.38 7.75 8.83
N MET A 269 16.68 8.49 9.67
CA MET A 269 15.51 9.30 9.29
C MET A 269 15.81 10.77 9.58
N THR A 270 15.54 11.63 8.59
CA THR A 270 15.74 13.07 8.68
C THR A 270 14.48 13.78 8.19
N THR A 271 13.91 14.63 9.02
CA THR A 271 12.81 15.50 8.59
C THR A 271 13.36 16.60 7.71
N THR A 272 12.81 16.74 6.49
CA THR A 272 13.33 17.68 5.49
C THR A 272 12.58 19.01 5.51
N ASN A 273 11.30 19.00 5.92
CA ASN A 273 10.47 20.18 5.99
C ASN A 273 9.63 20.24 7.28
N ALA A 274 9.11 21.42 7.57
CA ALA A 274 8.06 21.61 8.55
C ALA A 274 6.82 20.76 8.20
N ALA A 275 5.96 20.51 9.18
CA ALA A 275 4.67 19.87 8.96
C ALA A 275 3.89 20.61 7.86
N GLY A 276 3.52 19.90 6.80
CA GLY A 276 2.86 20.49 5.62
C GLY A 276 1.35 20.37 5.66
N SER A 277 0.79 19.48 6.49
CA SER A 277 -0.66 19.19 6.52
C SER A 277 -1.11 18.74 7.91
N CYS A 278 -2.37 19.03 8.21
CA CYS A 278 -3.02 18.66 9.46
C CYS A 278 -4.52 18.44 9.19
N TRP A 279 -5.10 17.36 9.69
CA TRP A 279 -6.52 17.06 9.60
C TRP A 279 -6.97 16.16 10.77
N PRO A 280 -8.29 16.03 11.05
CA PRO A 280 -8.78 15.11 12.08
C PRO A 280 -8.46 13.65 11.71
N ALA A 281 -8.18 12.82 12.70
CA ALA A 281 -8.11 11.38 12.53
C ALA A 281 -9.51 10.80 12.24
N ASP A 282 -9.54 9.71 11.45
CA ASP A 282 -10.77 8.96 11.14
C ASP A 282 -11.25 8.15 12.36
#